data_ac578d0e16cdf2dc7aacb77c51f3b96f
#
_entry.id   ac578d0e16cdf2dc7aacb77c51f3b96f
#
_cell.length_a   1.000
_cell.length_b   1.000
_cell.length_c   1.000
_cell.angle_alpha   90.00
_cell.angle_beta   90.00
_cell.angle_gamma   90.00
#
_symmetry.space_group_name_H-M   'P 1'
#
loop_
_entity.id
_entity.type
_entity.pdbx_description
1 polymer ?
#
loop_
_entity_poly.entity_id
_entity_poly.type
_entity_poly.pdbx_seq_one_letter_code
_entity_poly.pdbx_strand_id
1 'polypeptide(L)'
;PAPAPAQPAAAARAAVETTTTGSASMTYFGGNGQVRSQEFKDSPIAGLPQIAGDPLLSADKARQLFNDVDLTWRQRSADSDLRFVFRDSYTTDLERSDKSKNRLSALYVDYKSLSGGYGVRLGRQSPTGGGVMGRFDGISANVMLRPKLKLGAVAGEPSDKFFDSKRRFYGASIDADGLVPNVGAALYAIEQRIDSETDRRALGLELRYFKAGASVFSQFDYDVLIKGLNIATVQGTLILEDNTVFNALYDRRALTMLTLGNSLTFEDPANPGVLYTRIADKLATTTIELLREQIKSTTPYITQAQLGITKPIDKTWQVGASAQLTRTGAIPPVPGVVGFETGRPATGNIYS
;
A
#
# COMPACT_ATOMS: atom_id res chain seq x y z
N PRO A 1 -30.96 65.73 24.24
CA PRO A 1 -29.74 65.10 23.79
C PRO A 1 -30.06 63.77 23.07
N ALA A 2 -29.76 63.73 21.77
CA ALA A 2 -29.93 62.52 20.98
C ALA A 2 -28.86 61.47 21.40
N PRO A 3 -29.19 60.18 21.43
CA PRO A 3 -28.20 59.14 21.74
C PRO A 3 -27.18 59.04 20.58
N ALA A 4 -25.90 58.94 20.93
CA ALA A 4 -24.81 58.76 19.99
C ALA A 4 -24.99 57.49 19.17
N PRO A 5 -24.63 57.47 17.89
CA PRO A 5 -24.74 56.27 17.04
C PRO A 5 -23.81 55.17 17.58
N ALA A 6 -24.38 53.97 17.79
CA ALA A 6 -23.63 52.81 18.20
C ALA A 6 -22.53 52.51 17.15
N GLN A 7 -21.28 52.47 17.57
CA GLN A 7 -20.19 51.98 16.73
C GLN A 7 -20.46 50.53 16.31
N PRO A 8 -20.31 50.20 15.02
CA PRO A 8 -20.43 48.79 14.60
C PRO A 8 -19.36 47.98 15.33
N ALA A 9 -19.78 46.96 16.05
CA ALA A 9 -18.90 46.01 16.69
C ALA A 9 -17.91 45.48 15.65
N ALA A 10 -16.62 45.67 15.87
CA ALA A 10 -15.59 45.12 15.02
C ALA A 10 -15.79 43.59 14.97
N ALA A 11 -16.09 43.06 13.81
CA ALA A 11 -16.22 41.66 13.59
C ALA A 11 -14.94 40.96 14.14
N ALA A 12 -15.08 40.19 15.20
CA ALA A 12 -13.98 39.46 15.77
C ALA A 12 -13.34 38.62 14.66
N ARG A 13 -12.13 39.00 14.24
CA ARG A 13 -11.36 38.19 13.31
C ARG A 13 -11.23 36.80 13.91
N ALA A 14 -11.77 35.79 13.24
CA ALA A 14 -11.66 34.42 13.67
C ALA A 14 -10.18 34.11 13.96
N ALA A 15 -9.90 33.68 15.19
CA ALA A 15 -8.53 33.43 15.63
C ALA A 15 -7.89 32.38 14.74
N VAL A 16 -6.73 32.70 14.17
CA VAL A 16 -5.92 31.75 13.41
C VAL A 16 -5.07 30.99 14.42
N GLU A 17 -5.27 29.71 14.51
CA GLU A 17 -4.48 28.81 15.35
C GLU A 17 -3.31 28.24 14.53
N THR A 18 -2.09 28.37 15.05
CA THR A 18 -0.89 27.80 14.43
C THR A 18 -0.25 26.82 15.39
N THR A 19 -0.02 25.59 14.94
CA THR A 19 0.64 24.52 15.68
C THR A 19 1.83 23.99 14.92
N THR A 20 2.92 23.74 15.65
CA THR A 20 4.10 23.02 15.11
C THR A 20 4.38 21.85 16.02
N THR A 21 4.44 20.66 15.42
CA THR A 21 4.82 19.43 16.12
C THR A 21 5.95 18.77 15.34
N GLY A 22 6.89 18.16 16.04
CA GLY A 22 7.98 17.47 15.37
C GLY A 22 8.82 16.66 16.34
N SER A 23 9.59 15.75 15.78
CA SER A 23 10.59 14.97 16.48
C SER A 23 11.82 14.81 15.60
N ALA A 24 12.98 14.75 16.24
CA ALA A 24 14.21 14.33 15.62
C ALA A 24 14.83 13.25 16.51
N SER A 25 15.26 12.15 15.90
CA SER A 25 15.91 11.07 16.63
C SER A 25 17.17 10.60 15.90
N MET A 26 18.12 10.12 16.70
CA MET A 26 19.33 9.49 16.20
C MET A 26 19.51 8.16 16.95
N THR A 27 19.61 7.08 16.20
CA THR A 27 19.76 5.74 16.75
C THR A 27 20.98 5.07 16.15
N TYR A 28 21.89 4.60 16.99
CA TYR A 28 23.04 3.79 16.56
C TYR A 28 22.69 2.31 16.75
N PHE A 29 22.92 1.55 15.70
CA PHE A 29 22.86 0.08 15.73
C PHE A 29 24.25 -0.47 15.42
N GLY A 30 24.76 -1.35 16.29
CA GLY A 30 26.03 -2.06 16.11
C GLY A 30 25.87 -3.54 16.40
N GLY A 31 26.32 -4.37 15.47
CA GLY A 31 26.29 -5.82 15.61
C GLY A 31 27.47 -6.48 14.89
N ASN A 32 27.98 -7.57 15.48
CA ASN A 32 28.93 -8.46 14.84
C ASN A 32 28.24 -9.82 14.69
N GLY A 33 28.13 -10.30 13.48
CA GLY A 33 27.55 -11.59 13.15
C GLY A 33 28.50 -12.45 12.31
N GLN A 34 28.29 -13.73 12.31
CA GLN A 34 28.88 -14.64 11.34
C GLN A 34 27.76 -15.27 10.56
N VAL A 35 27.80 -15.14 9.24
CA VAL A 35 26.87 -15.82 8.33
C VAL A 35 27.59 -17.05 7.79
N ARG A 36 27.04 -18.21 8.06
CA ARG A 36 27.47 -19.46 7.46
C ARG A 36 26.62 -19.70 6.22
N SER A 37 27.19 -19.52 5.04
CA SER A 37 26.58 -19.90 3.78
C SER A 37 27.13 -21.24 3.31
N GLN A 38 26.23 -22.09 2.84
CA GLN A 38 26.56 -23.40 2.32
C GLN A 38 25.97 -23.51 0.91
N GLU A 39 26.83 -23.72 -0.08
CA GLU A 39 26.37 -23.98 -1.43
C GLU A 39 26.00 -25.45 -1.59
N PHE A 40 24.87 -25.70 -2.20
CA PHE A 40 24.44 -27.04 -2.60
C PHE A 40 24.55 -27.15 -4.11
N LYS A 41 25.21 -28.20 -4.59
CA LYS A 41 25.19 -28.56 -6.01
C LYS A 41 24.04 -29.53 -6.28
N ASP A 42 23.52 -29.52 -7.49
CA ASP A 42 22.62 -30.55 -7.95
C ASP A 42 23.22 -31.93 -7.75
N SER A 43 22.52 -32.77 -7.03
CA SER A 43 22.96 -34.16 -6.80
C SER A 43 22.69 -34.99 -8.04
N PRO A 44 23.63 -35.88 -8.44
CA PRO A 44 23.35 -36.88 -9.46
C PRO A 44 22.30 -37.91 -9.02
N ILE A 45 21.98 -37.94 -7.70
CA ILE A 45 20.88 -38.73 -7.15
C ILE A 45 19.71 -37.78 -6.89
N ALA A 46 18.64 -37.95 -7.65
CA ALA A 46 17.45 -37.08 -7.58
C ALA A 46 16.96 -36.93 -6.12
N GLY A 47 16.84 -35.70 -5.66
CA GLY A 47 16.29 -35.34 -4.36
C GLY A 47 17.28 -35.28 -3.18
N LEU A 48 18.58 -35.53 -3.39
CA LEU A 48 19.58 -35.39 -2.33
C LEU A 48 20.56 -34.25 -2.64
N PRO A 49 20.49 -33.11 -1.95
CA PRO A 49 21.45 -32.02 -2.13
C PRO A 49 22.85 -32.45 -1.69
N GLN A 50 23.86 -32.24 -2.51
CA GLN A 50 25.25 -32.43 -2.15
C GLN A 50 25.87 -31.09 -1.74
N ILE A 51 26.65 -31.13 -0.66
CA ILE A 51 27.42 -29.99 -0.19
C ILE A 51 28.58 -29.76 -1.14
N ALA A 52 28.66 -28.55 -1.69
CA ALA A 52 29.66 -28.18 -2.69
C ALA A 52 30.86 -27.44 -2.08
N GLY A 53 31.50 -28.04 -1.09
CA GLY A 53 32.69 -27.46 -0.45
C GLY A 53 32.51 -27.09 1.02
N ASP A 54 33.55 -26.52 1.61
CA ASP A 54 33.51 -26.07 3.00
C ASP A 54 32.57 -24.89 3.17
N PRO A 55 31.83 -24.80 4.29
CA PRO A 55 30.95 -23.67 4.55
C PRO A 55 31.76 -22.36 4.60
N LEU A 56 31.38 -21.41 3.76
CA LEU A 56 31.94 -20.08 3.80
C LEU A 56 31.42 -19.35 5.06
N LEU A 57 32.32 -19.08 5.98
CA LEU A 57 32.09 -18.21 7.12
C LEU A 57 32.39 -16.78 6.71
N SER A 58 31.38 -15.96 6.50
CA SER A 58 31.56 -14.52 6.34
C SER A 58 31.26 -13.80 7.65
N ALA A 59 32.21 -12.99 8.12
CA ALA A 59 31.95 -12.07 9.22
C ALA A 59 31.12 -10.89 8.68
N ASP A 60 29.91 -10.71 9.19
CA ASP A 60 29.07 -9.57 8.85
C ASP A 60 29.10 -8.59 10.04
N LYS A 61 29.69 -7.41 9.80
CA LYS A 61 29.67 -6.30 10.75
C LYS A 61 28.63 -5.30 10.28
N ALA A 62 27.66 -5.04 11.11
CA ALA A 62 26.71 -3.99 10.86
C ALA A 62 26.96 -2.84 11.84
N ARG A 63 27.19 -1.66 11.31
CA ARG A 63 27.27 -0.40 12.08
C ARG A 63 26.48 0.65 11.32
N GLN A 64 25.33 0.98 11.85
CA GLN A 64 24.39 1.87 11.17
C GLN A 64 23.94 2.98 12.12
N LEU A 65 23.84 4.17 11.57
CA LEU A 65 23.26 5.33 12.24
C LEU A 65 21.97 5.72 11.52
N PHE A 66 20.88 5.67 12.24
CA PHE A 66 19.56 6.07 11.76
C PHE A 66 19.26 7.47 12.27
N ASN A 67 18.97 8.40 11.36
CA ASN A 67 18.52 9.74 11.68
C ASN A 67 17.11 9.92 11.13
N ASP A 68 16.13 10.17 12.00
CA ASP A 68 14.76 10.35 11.63
C ASP A 68 14.29 11.76 12.01
N VAL A 69 13.61 12.42 11.08
CA VAL A 69 13.01 13.74 11.30
C VAL A 69 11.55 13.69 10.87
N ASP A 70 10.65 14.09 11.76
CA ASP A 70 9.23 14.32 11.49
C ASP A 70 8.89 15.74 11.90
N LEU A 71 8.32 16.53 10.98
CA LEU A 71 7.87 17.89 11.21
C LEU A 71 6.49 18.07 10.59
N THR A 72 5.56 18.54 11.39
CA THR A 72 4.23 18.97 10.95
C THR A 72 3.98 20.39 11.42
N TRP A 73 3.76 21.30 10.47
CA TRP A 73 3.27 22.63 10.72
C TRP A 73 1.83 22.74 10.21
N ARG A 74 0.95 23.32 11.00
CA ARG A 74 -0.46 23.48 10.67
C ARG A 74 -0.95 24.85 11.05
N GLN A 75 -1.69 25.48 10.15
CA GLN A 75 -2.41 26.72 10.37
C GLN A 75 -3.90 26.50 10.12
N ARG A 76 -4.72 26.74 11.11
CA ARG A 76 -6.16 26.55 11.03
C ARG A 76 -6.90 27.84 11.34
N SER A 77 -7.87 28.17 10.48
CA SER A 77 -8.85 29.25 10.69
C SER A 77 -10.28 28.66 10.67
N ALA A 78 -11.29 29.51 10.80
CA ALA A 78 -12.68 29.10 10.63
C ALA A 78 -12.96 28.51 9.23
N ASP A 79 -12.31 29.05 8.19
CA ASP A 79 -12.62 28.74 6.77
C ASP A 79 -11.59 27.84 6.11
N SER A 80 -10.42 27.66 6.70
CA SER A 80 -9.33 26.93 6.04
C SER A 80 -8.44 26.17 7.04
N ASP A 81 -7.82 25.10 6.54
CA ASP A 81 -6.83 24.30 7.23
C ASP A 81 -5.65 24.07 6.27
N LEU A 82 -4.50 24.66 6.56
CA LEU A 82 -3.27 24.53 5.82
C LEU A 82 -2.27 23.74 6.63
N ARG A 83 -1.70 22.69 6.06
CA ARG A 83 -0.74 21.80 6.72
C ARG A 83 0.47 21.55 5.83
N PHE A 84 1.65 21.73 6.37
CA PHE A 84 2.91 21.27 5.80
C PHE A 84 3.41 20.06 6.59
N VAL A 85 3.87 19.02 5.88
CA VAL A 85 4.43 17.81 6.49
C VAL A 85 5.75 17.48 5.82
N PHE A 86 6.77 17.23 6.65
CA PHE A 86 8.08 16.74 6.24
C PHE A 86 8.44 15.51 7.09
N ARG A 87 8.81 14.39 6.43
CA ARG A 87 9.29 13.17 7.10
C ARG A 87 10.41 12.57 6.30
N ASP A 88 11.56 12.49 6.90
CA ASP A 88 12.77 11.95 6.29
C ASP A 88 13.48 10.99 7.24
N SER A 89 14.07 9.94 6.69
CA SER A 89 14.89 8.98 7.41
C SER A 89 16.18 8.75 6.61
N TYR A 90 17.32 9.07 7.25
CA TYR A 90 18.62 8.86 6.65
C TYR A 90 19.39 7.80 7.42
N THR A 91 19.69 6.70 6.74
CA THR A 91 20.53 5.61 7.28
C THR A 91 21.94 5.75 6.75
N THR A 92 22.89 5.98 7.64
CA THR A 92 24.32 5.94 7.33
C THR A 92 24.86 4.56 7.67
N ASP A 93 25.39 3.85 6.69
CA ASP A 93 26.16 2.64 6.92
C ASP A 93 27.62 3.04 7.14
N LEU A 94 28.14 2.79 8.35
CA LEU A 94 29.50 3.20 8.75
C LEU A 94 30.57 2.23 8.28
N GLU A 95 30.21 1.01 7.87
CA GLU A 95 31.12 0.02 7.30
C GLU A 95 31.17 0.11 5.76
N ARG A 96 30.01 0.44 5.16
CA ARG A 96 29.83 0.49 3.70
C ARG A 96 29.05 1.74 3.31
N SER A 97 29.75 2.80 3.01
CA SER A 97 29.13 4.10 2.66
C SER A 97 28.21 4.05 1.44
N ASP A 98 28.49 3.13 0.49
CA ASP A 98 27.64 2.87 -0.68
C ASP A 98 26.25 2.31 -0.32
N LYS A 99 26.07 1.79 0.89
CA LYS A 99 24.78 1.31 1.42
C LYS A 99 24.01 2.36 2.22
N SER A 100 24.55 3.54 2.38
CA SER A 100 23.83 4.66 3.01
C SER A 100 22.61 5.05 2.15
N LYS A 101 21.46 5.27 2.79
CA LYS A 101 20.19 5.49 2.10
C LYS A 101 19.42 6.65 2.71
N ASN A 102 18.91 7.51 1.84
CA ASN A 102 17.90 8.51 2.20
C ASN A 102 16.50 8.00 1.83
N ARG A 103 15.55 8.17 2.72
CA ARG A 103 14.15 7.79 2.53
C ARG A 103 13.22 8.94 2.91
N LEU A 104 13.04 9.88 1.99
CA LEU A 104 12.01 10.89 2.12
C LEU A 104 10.63 10.23 2.01
N SER A 105 9.92 10.15 3.14
CA SER A 105 8.63 9.45 3.23
C SER A 105 7.44 10.38 3.02
N ALA A 106 7.56 11.67 3.36
CA ALA A 106 6.57 12.69 3.12
C ALA A 106 7.21 14.06 2.95
N LEU A 107 6.77 14.81 1.97
CA LEU A 107 7.07 16.22 1.77
C LEU A 107 5.89 16.83 1.00
N TYR A 108 4.91 17.36 1.71
CA TYR A 108 3.72 17.89 1.04
C TYR A 108 3.11 19.10 1.78
N VAL A 109 2.36 19.86 1.00
CA VAL A 109 1.43 20.86 1.49
C VAL A 109 0.00 20.36 1.26
N ASP A 110 -0.85 20.44 2.28
CA ASP A 110 -2.26 20.03 2.28
C ASP A 110 -3.12 21.26 2.64
N TYR A 111 -3.92 21.73 1.71
CA TYR A 111 -4.86 22.80 1.91
C TYR A 111 -6.29 22.29 1.86
N LYS A 112 -7.12 22.69 2.81
CA LYS A 112 -8.55 22.41 2.86
C LYS A 112 -9.33 23.69 3.06
N SER A 113 -10.26 23.99 2.15
CA SER A 113 -11.29 24.99 2.37
C SER A 113 -12.44 24.33 3.11
N LEU A 114 -12.69 24.79 4.34
CA LEU A 114 -13.75 24.24 5.19
C LEU A 114 -15.12 24.77 4.76
N SER A 115 -15.20 26.02 4.38
CA SER A 115 -16.41 26.66 3.85
C SER A 115 -16.73 26.26 2.40
N GLY A 116 -15.67 26.08 1.57
CA GLY A 116 -15.83 25.70 0.15
C GLY A 116 -15.94 24.21 -0.09
N GLY A 117 -15.67 23.37 0.94
CA GLY A 117 -15.81 21.90 0.84
C GLY A 117 -14.82 21.25 -0.15
N TYR A 118 -13.66 21.86 -0.39
CA TYR A 118 -12.63 21.27 -1.25
C TYR A 118 -11.27 21.21 -0.56
N GLY A 119 -10.43 20.30 -1.05
CA GLY A 119 -9.06 20.15 -0.58
C GLY A 119 -8.11 19.81 -1.70
N VAL A 120 -6.85 20.24 -1.56
CA VAL A 120 -5.76 19.96 -2.50
C VAL A 120 -4.50 19.64 -1.71
N ARG A 121 -3.81 18.58 -2.09
CA ARG A 121 -2.51 18.22 -1.54
C ARG A 121 -1.49 18.09 -2.66
N LEU A 122 -0.31 18.69 -2.50
CA LEU A 122 0.77 18.71 -3.47
C LEU A 122 2.08 18.25 -2.82
N GLY A 123 2.81 17.37 -3.49
CA GLY A 123 4.12 16.89 -3.09
C GLY A 123 4.18 15.37 -2.90
N ARG A 124 5.22 14.91 -2.17
CA ARG A 124 5.41 13.49 -1.84
C ARG A 124 4.45 13.08 -0.74
N GLN A 125 3.55 12.18 -1.05
CA GLN A 125 2.45 11.80 -0.19
C GLN A 125 2.12 10.31 -0.29
N SER A 126 1.49 9.78 0.77
CA SER A 126 0.83 8.47 0.74
C SER A 126 -0.60 8.62 0.24
N PRO A 127 -1.11 7.66 -0.52
CA PRO A 127 -2.49 7.69 -1.01
C PRO A 127 -3.49 7.63 0.15
N THR A 128 -4.65 8.23 -0.06
CA THR A 128 -5.80 8.19 0.85
C THR A 128 -6.98 7.41 0.26
N GLY A 129 -6.74 6.54 -0.70
CA GLY A 129 -7.74 5.80 -1.48
C GLY A 129 -7.59 6.04 -2.98
N GLY A 130 -8.63 5.70 -3.76
CA GLY A 130 -8.67 5.97 -5.20
C GLY A 130 -7.77 5.06 -6.06
N GLY A 131 -7.42 3.87 -5.58
CA GLY A 131 -6.67 2.87 -6.36
C GLY A 131 -5.18 3.14 -6.51
N VAL A 132 -4.63 4.18 -5.89
CA VAL A 132 -3.18 4.42 -5.84
C VAL A 132 -2.58 3.54 -4.74
N MET A 133 -1.64 2.68 -5.11
CA MET A 133 -1.15 1.60 -4.23
C MET A 133 0.26 1.85 -3.65
N GLY A 134 0.74 3.08 -3.67
CA GLY A 134 2.06 3.40 -3.13
C GLY A 134 2.25 4.89 -2.94
N ARG A 135 3.34 5.27 -2.30
CA ARG A 135 3.72 6.68 -2.21
C ARG A 135 4.00 7.26 -3.58
N PHE A 136 3.69 8.52 -3.73
CA PHE A 136 3.85 9.22 -5.00
C PHE A 136 4.22 10.69 -4.82
N ASP A 137 4.81 11.24 -5.84
CA ASP A 137 5.07 12.66 -6.03
C ASP A 137 4.02 13.21 -6.99
N GLY A 138 3.16 14.10 -6.53
CA GLY A 138 2.05 14.57 -7.35
C GLY A 138 1.03 15.40 -6.61
N ILE A 139 -0.15 15.45 -7.19
CA ILE A 139 -1.29 16.23 -6.69
C ILE A 139 -2.47 15.28 -6.40
N SER A 140 -3.15 15.50 -5.30
CA SER A 140 -4.49 14.97 -5.05
C SER A 140 -5.45 16.11 -4.70
N ALA A 141 -6.64 16.07 -5.26
CA ALA A 141 -7.68 17.07 -5.04
C ALA A 141 -9.01 16.37 -4.73
N ASN A 142 -9.84 17.01 -3.94
CA ASN A 142 -11.18 16.55 -3.68
C ASN A 142 -12.15 17.72 -3.50
N VAL A 143 -13.41 17.46 -3.82
CA VAL A 143 -14.48 18.44 -3.65
C VAL A 143 -15.74 17.75 -3.16
N MET A 144 -16.42 18.35 -2.19
CA MET A 144 -17.72 17.92 -1.71
C MET A 144 -18.80 18.42 -2.67
N LEU A 145 -19.40 17.54 -3.46
CA LEU A 145 -20.47 17.89 -4.39
C LEU A 145 -21.79 18.13 -3.64
N ARG A 146 -22.05 17.33 -2.63
CA ARG A 146 -23.20 17.40 -1.71
C ARG A 146 -22.74 16.90 -0.35
N PRO A 147 -23.49 17.19 0.72
CA PRO A 147 -23.27 16.51 1.99
C PRO A 147 -23.20 15.00 1.76
N LYS A 148 -22.11 14.38 2.26
CA LYS A 148 -21.86 12.92 2.16
C LYS A 148 -21.48 12.40 0.76
N LEU A 149 -21.25 13.26 -0.23
CA LEU A 149 -20.80 12.86 -1.58
C LEU A 149 -19.59 13.69 -1.99
N LYS A 150 -18.44 13.03 -2.11
CA LYS A 150 -17.15 13.65 -2.42
C LYS A 150 -16.60 13.11 -3.74
N LEU A 151 -16.13 14.00 -4.60
CA LEU A 151 -15.37 13.66 -5.79
C LEU A 151 -13.89 13.85 -5.50
N GLY A 152 -13.06 12.92 -5.97
CA GLY A 152 -11.61 12.97 -5.86
C GLY A 152 -10.94 12.84 -7.22
N ALA A 153 -9.77 13.46 -7.34
CA ALA A 153 -8.87 13.30 -8.48
C ALA A 153 -7.44 13.21 -7.98
N VAL A 154 -6.60 12.44 -8.68
CA VAL A 154 -5.20 12.26 -8.35
C VAL A 154 -4.37 12.16 -9.63
N ALA A 155 -3.15 12.72 -9.61
CA ALA A 155 -2.17 12.54 -10.66
C ALA A 155 -0.76 12.64 -10.09
N GLY A 156 0.18 11.85 -10.62
CA GLY A 156 1.56 11.87 -10.15
C GLY A 156 2.42 10.76 -10.70
N GLU A 157 3.58 10.61 -10.07
CA GLU A 157 4.57 9.58 -10.36
C GLU A 157 4.82 8.75 -9.09
N PRO A 158 4.89 7.40 -9.18
CA PRO A 158 5.30 6.59 -8.04
C PRO A 158 6.66 7.02 -7.49
N SER A 159 6.78 7.20 -6.18
CA SER A 159 8.04 7.63 -5.57
C SER A 159 9.13 6.56 -5.58
N ASP A 160 8.74 5.29 -5.72
CA ASP A 160 9.68 4.16 -5.78
C ASP A 160 10.10 3.93 -7.24
N LYS A 161 11.41 3.96 -7.48
CA LYS A 161 12.03 3.77 -8.80
C LYS A 161 12.70 2.40 -8.85
N PHE A 162 11.92 1.35 -9.16
CA PHE A 162 12.47 -0.01 -9.29
C PHE A 162 13.11 -0.26 -10.68
N PHE A 163 12.68 0.50 -11.68
CA PHE A 163 13.13 0.36 -13.07
C PHE A 163 13.50 1.71 -13.65
N ASP A 164 14.24 1.72 -14.74
CA ASP A 164 14.61 2.94 -15.48
C ASP A 164 13.46 3.53 -16.29
N SER A 165 12.37 2.79 -16.45
CA SER A 165 11.15 3.26 -17.11
C SER A 165 10.46 4.37 -16.33
N LYS A 166 10.02 5.40 -17.03
CA LYS A 166 9.24 6.50 -16.46
C LYS A 166 7.80 6.06 -16.21
N ARG A 167 7.33 6.19 -14.98
CA ARG A 167 5.95 5.84 -14.60
C ARG A 167 5.19 7.07 -14.16
N ARG A 168 3.95 7.17 -14.59
CA ARG A 168 2.99 8.23 -14.18
C ARG A 168 1.59 7.64 -14.11
N PHE A 169 0.74 8.25 -13.31
CA PHE A 169 -0.65 7.82 -13.20
C PHE A 169 -1.59 9.02 -13.03
N TYR A 170 -2.85 8.77 -13.32
CA TYR A 170 -3.97 9.65 -13.00
C TYR A 170 -5.21 8.82 -12.71
N GLY A 171 -6.08 9.36 -11.88
CA GLY A 171 -7.30 8.68 -11.48
C GLY A 171 -8.35 9.63 -10.94
N ALA A 172 -9.56 9.11 -10.87
CA ALA A 172 -10.69 9.79 -10.27
C ALA A 172 -11.44 8.83 -9.34
N SER A 173 -12.10 9.39 -8.33
CA SER A 173 -12.90 8.64 -7.38
C SER A 173 -14.15 9.38 -6.99
N ILE A 174 -15.18 8.64 -6.64
CA ILE A 174 -16.38 9.14 -6.00
C ILE A 174 -16.57 8.39 -4.68
N ASP A 175 -16.74 9.14 -3.60
CA ASP A 175 -16.92 8.60 -2.27
C ASP A 175 -18.29 9.07 -1.73
N ALA A 176 -19.11 8.12 -1.34
CA ALA A 176 -20.44 8.31 -0.80
C ALA A 176 -20.46 7.72 0.61
N ASP A 177 -20.37 8.56 1.63
CA ASP A 177 -20.32 8.14 3.03
C ASP A 177 -21.58 8.56 3.78
N GLY A 178 -22.37 7.56 4.20
CA GLY A 178 -23.61 7.77 4.96
C GLY A 178 -24.78 8.30 4.12
N LEU A 179 -24.79 8.14 2.80
CA LEU A 179 -26.00 8.31 1.98
C LEU A 179 -27.06 7.27 2.37
N VAL A 180 -26.64 6.05 2.65
CA VAL A 180 -27.43 5.02 3.32
C VAL A 180 -26.93 4.93 4.77
N PRO A 181 -27.81 4.85 5.77
CA PRO A 181 -27.39 4.74 7.17
C PRO A 181 -26.37 3.63 7.38
N ASN A 182 -25.30 3.94 8.06
CA ASN A 182 -24.20 3.01 8.40
C ASN A 182 -23.38 2.47 7.20
N VAL A 183 -23.65 2.91 5.97
CA VAL A 183 -22.96 2.44 4.76
C VAL A 183 -22.14 3.58 4.14
N GLY A 184 -20.89 3.29 3.85
CA GLY A 184 -20.01 4.08 3.00
C GLY A 184 -19.60 3.26 1.77
N ALA A 185 -19.48 3.92 0.62
CA ALA A 185 -19.03 3.32 -0.61
C ALA A 185 -18.10 4.27 -1.35
N ALA A 186 -17.02 3.75 -1.94
CA ALA A 186 -16.18 4.51 -2.85
C ALA A 186 -15.95 3.72 -4.14
N LEU A 187 -16.05 4.40 -5.27
CA LEU A 187 -15.70 3.88 -6.58
C LEU A 187 -14.49 4.67 -7.10
N TYR A 188 -13.59 4.01 -7.78
CA TYR A 188 -12.47 4.67 -8.43
C TYR A 188 -12.13 4.07 -9.79
N ALA A 189 -11.52 4.90 -10.63
CA ALA A 189 -10.87 4.50 -11.86
C ALA A 189 -9.47 5.09 -11.89
N ILE A 190 -8.48 4.29 -12.26
CA ILE A 190 -7.08 4.71 -12.35
C ILE A 190 -6.45 4.19 -13.63
N GLU A 191 -5.66 5.03 -14.28
CA GLU A 191 -4.75 4.65 -15.35
C GLU A 191 -3.32 4.97 -14.93
N GLN A 192 -2.45 3.98 -15.04
CA GLN A 192 -1.01 4.11 -14.86
C GLN A 192 -0.33 3.85 -16.20
N ARG A 193 0.69 4.64 -16.49
CA ARG A 193 1.52 4.52 -17.69
C ARG A 193 2.95 4.23 -17.33
N ILE A 194 3.64 3.49 -18.19
CA ILE A 194 5.05 3.19 -18.12
C ILE A 194 5.68 3.48 -19.47
N ASP A 195 6.64 4.42 -19.51
CA ASP A 195 7.12 5.05 -20.73
C ASP A 195 5.93 5.59 -21.56
N SER A 196 5.68 5.07 -22.77
CA SER A 196 4.55 5.47 -23.62
C SER A 196 3.32 4.57 -23.46
N GLU A 197 3.47 3.41 -22.80
CA GLU A 197 2.47 2.36 -22.74
C GLU A 197 1.54 2.47 -21.53
N THR A 198 0.36 1.88 -21.64
CA THR A 198 -0.51 1.73 -20.49
C THR A 198 -0.05 0.55 -19.64
N ASP A 199 0.44 0.85 -18.45
CA ASP A 199 0.95 -0.09 -17.47
C ASP A 199 -0.17 -0.85 -16.75
N ARG A 200 -1.20 -0.08 -16.30
CA ARG A 200 -2.37 -0.57 -15.58
C ARG A 200 -3.58 0.31 -15.86
N ARG A 201 -4.75 -0.30 -16.02
CA ARG A 201 -6.02 0.42 -16.02
C ARG A 201 -7.02 -0.35 -15.17
N ALA A 202 -7.38 0.20 -14.03
CA ALA A 202 -8.20 -0.51 -13.06
C ALA A 202 -9.45 0.27 -12.65
N LEU A 203 -10.47 -0.50 -12.31
CA LEU A 203 -11.67 -0.05 -11.63
C LEU A 203 -11.70 -0.71 -10.25
N GLY A 204 -12.11 0.05 -9.25
CA GLY A 204 -12.23 -0.47 -7.90
C GLY A 204 -13.45 0.01 -7.16
N LEU A 205 -13.82 -0.78 -6.17
CA LEU A 205 -14.94 -0.55 -5.27
C LEU A 205 -14.49 -0.80 -3.84
N GLU A 206 -14.82 0.12 -2.95
CA GLU A 206 -14.70 -0.04 -1.50
C GLU A 206 -16.08 0.07 -0.87
N LEU A 207 -16.39 -0.84 0.05
CA LEU A 207 -17.63 -0.81 0.83
C LEU A 207 -17.30 -0.83 2.32
N ARG A 208 -17.97 0.00 3.08
CA ARG A 208 -17.82 0.14 4.52
C ARG A 208 -19.18 0.08 5.18
N TYR A 209 -19.30 -0.76 6.18
CA TYR A 209 -20.50 -0.82 7.01
C TYR A 209 -20.10 -0.73 8.47
N PHE A 210 -20.71 0.21 9.20
CA PHE A 210 -20.47 0.41 10.62
C PHE A 210 -21.78 0.65 11.35
N LYS A 211 -22.09 -0.27 12.25
CA LYS A 211 -23.21 -0.15 13.19
C LYS A 211 -22.73 -0.61 14.56
N ALA A 212 -23.37 -0.18 15.64
CA ALA A 212 -23.02 -0.66 16.97
C ALA A 212 -22.96 -2.19 16.99
N GLY A 213 -21.82 -2.73 17.41
CA GLY A 213 -21.57 -4.17 17.44
C GLY A 213 -21.24 -4.83 16.08
N ALA A 214 -21.28 -4.12 14.95
CA ALA A 214 -20.98 -4.72 13.66
C ALA A 214 -20.15 -3.79 12.76
N SER A 215 -19.09 -4.31 12.15
CA SER A 215 -18.32 -3.60 11.13
C SER A 215 -17.96 -4.55 9.98
N VAL A 216 -18.04 -4.04 8.75
CA VAL A 216 -17.57 -4.73 7.55
C VAL A 216 -16.81 -3.74 6.68
N PHE A 217 -15.68 -4.17 6.18
CA PHE A 217 -14.90 -3.49 5.15
C PHE A 217 -14.66 -4.43 3.99
N SER A 218 -14.85 -3.92 2.76
CA SER A 218 -14.59 -4.68 1.55
C SER A 218 -13.88 -3.80 0.53
N GLN A 219 -12.93 -4.39 -0.21
CA GLN A 219 -12.22 -3.73 -1.30
C GLN A 219 -12.08 -4.68 -2.48
N PHE A 220 -12.39 -4.18 -3.66
CA PHE A 220 -12.23 -4.87 -4.94
C PHE A 220 -11.45 -3.98 -5.90
N ASP A 221 -10.48 -4.55 -6.59
CA ASP A 221 -9.69 -3.89 -7.63
C ASP A 221 -9.52 -4.86 -8.81
N TYR A 222 -9.94 -4.44 -9.98
CA TYR A 222 -9.88 -5.24 -11.21
C TYR A 222 -9.18 -4.47 -12.32
N ASP A 223 -8.11 -5.06 -12.88
CA ASP A 223 -7.43 -4.51 -14.06
C ASP A 223 -8.18 -4.92 -15.34
N VAL A 224 -8.64 -3.92 -16.10
CA VAL A 224 -9.43 -4.13 -17.31
C VAL A 224 -8.59 -4.46 -18.54
N LEU A 225 -7.28 -4.16 -18.53
CA LEU A 225 -6.36 -4.46 -19.65
C LEU A 225 -5.81 -5.88 -19.56
N ILE A 226 -5.30 -6.24 -18.38
CA ILE A 226 -4.78 -7.60 -18.12
C ILE A 226 -5.94 -8.57 -17.85
N LYS A 227 -7.16 -8.05 -17.63
CA LYS A 227 -8.39 -8.82 -17.33
C LYS A 227 -8.18 -9.74 -16.13
N GLY A 228 -7.72 -9.12 -15.02
CA GLY A 228 -7.37 -9.83 -13.81
C GLY A 228 -7.79 -9.08 -12.54
N LEU A 229 -8.11 -9.84 -11.51
CA LEU A 229 -8.41 -9.31 -10.18
C LEU A 229 -7.10 -9.01 -9.45
N ASN A 230 -6.88 -7.76 -9.04
CA ASN A 230 -5.74 -7.44 -8.17
C ASN A 230 -6.03 -7.74 -6.71
N ILE A 231 -7.20 -7.30 -6.23
CA ILE A 231 -7.59 -7.42 -4.82
C ILE A 231 -9.08 -7.74 -4.75
N ALA A 232 -9.44 -8.72 -3.92
CA ALA A 232 -10.79 -8.93 -3.40
C ALA A 232 -10.65 -9.25 -1.92
N THR A 233 -10.96 -8.30 -1.06
CA THR A 233 -10.92 -8.49 0.39
C THR A 233 -12.27 -8.14 1.01
N VAL A 234 -12.68 -8.93 1.98
CA VAL A 234 -13.84 -8.69 2.83
C VAL A 234 -13.42 -9.06 4.25
N GLN A 235 -13.55 -8.12 5.16
CA GLN A 235 -13.30 -8.38 6.58
C GLN A 235 -14.43 -7.79 7.41
N GLY A 236 -14.74 -8.46 8.52
CA GLY A 236 -15.81 -8.00 9.39
C GLY A 236 -15.63 -8.46 10.83
N THR A 237 -16.24 -7.71 11.71
CA THR A 237 -16.35 -8.01 13.14
C THR A 237 -17.82 -7.88 13.53
N LEU A 238 -18.32 -8.85 14.30
CA LEU A 238 -19.65 -8.83 14.91
C LEU A 238 -19.48 -9.06 16.42
N ILE A 239 -20.02 -8.15 17.20
CA ILE A 239 -20.06 -8.20 18.66
C ILE A 239 -21.51 -8.39 19.07
N LEU A 240 -21.79 -9.48 19.75
CA LEU A 240 -23.14 -9.79 20.28
C LEU A 240 -23.38 -9.08 21.63
N GLU A 241 -24.62 -9.10 22.09
CA GLU A 241 -25.02 -8.48 23.37
C GLU A 241 -24.32 -9.10 24.59
N ASP A 242 -23.92 -10.36 24.51
CA ASP A 242 -23.15 -11.06 25.54
C ASP A 242 -21.64 -10.84 25.42
N ASN A 243 -21.20 -9.85 24.61
CA ASN A 243 -19.81 -9.56 24.25
C ASN A 243 -19.06 -10.70 23.53
N THR A 244 -19.78 -11.69 22.99
CA THR A 244 -19.16 -12.64 22.07
C THR A 244 -18.75 -11.91 20.79
N VAL A 245 -17.49 -12.07 20.38
CA VAL A 245 -16.91 -11.42 19.20
C VAL A 245 -16.65 -12.46 18.12
N PHE A 246 -17.18 -12.22 16.94
CA PHE A 246 -16.85 -12.95 15.71
C PHE A 246 -15.99 -12.06 14.82
N ASN A 247 -14.92 -12.62 14.27
CA ASN A 247 -14.09 -11.99 13.26
C ASN A 247 -14.05 -12.88 12.02
N ALA A 248 -14.19 -12.29 10.85
CA ALA A 248 -14.06 -12.97 9.58
C ALA A 248 -13.19 -12.16 8.63
N LEU A 249 -12.32 -12.84 7.89
CA LEU A 249 -11.53 -12.29 6.81
C LEU A 249 -11.55 -13.25 5.62
N TYR A 250 -11.85 -12.71 4.46
CA TYR A 250 -11.52 -13.31 3.18
C TYR A 250 -10.67 -12.34 2.39
N ASP A 251 -9.50 -12.77 1.96
CA ASP A 251 -8.59 -11.97 1.17
C ASP A 251 -8.05 -12.80 0.01
N ARG A 252 -8.26 -12.32 -1.20
CA ARG A 252 -7.68 -12.88 -2.42
C ARG A 252 -7.02 -11.76 -3.19
N ARG A 253 -5.72 -11.86 -3.36
CA ARG A 253 -4.95 -10.86 -4.08
C ARG A 253 -3.88 -11.48 -4.97
N ALA A 254 -3.57 -10.79 -6.05
CA ALA A 254 -2.38 -11.06 -6.82
C ALA A 254 -1.14 -10.82 -5.94
N LEU A 255 -0.15 -11.71 -5.96
CA LEU A 255 1.07 -11.61 -5.13
C LEU A 255 1.82 -10.31 -5.42
N THR A 256 1.88 -9.95 -6.69
CA THR A 256 2.29 -8.63 -7.18
C THR A 256 1.14 -8.03 -7.95
N MET A 257 0.96 -6.71 -7.87
CA MET A 257 -0.07 -6.05 -8.66
C MET A 257 0.11 -6.32 -10.15
N LEU A 258 -0.98 -6.59 -10.85
CA LEU A 258 -0.96 -6.81 -12.29
C LEU A 258 -0.64 -5.48 -13.00
N THR A 259 0.62 -5.31 -13.38
CA THR A 259 1.14 -4.13 -14.11
C THR A 259 2.10 -4.59 -15.21
N LEU A 260 2.15 -3.85 -16.31
CA LEU A 260 3.07 -4.14 -17.42
C LEU A 260 4.53 -4.07 -16.95
N GLY A 261 4.84 -3.18 -16.00
CA GLY A 261 6.16 -3.06 -15.38
C GLY A 261 6.67 -4.33 -14.72
N ASN A 262 5.79 -5.20 -14.23
CA ASN A 262 6.20 -6.48 -13.65
C ASN A 262 6.85 -7.42 -14.68
N SER A 263 6.59 -7.24 -15.98
CA SER A 263 7.27 -8.01 -17.00
C SER A 263 8.79 -7.78 -17.04
N LEU A 264 9.27 -6.64 -16.48
CA LEU A 264 10.70 -6.36 -16.39
C LEU A 264 11.43 -7.20 -15.33
N THR A 265 10.70 -7.88 -14.45
CA THR A 265 11.28 -8.84 -13.48
C THR A 265 11.49 -10.23 -14.09
N PHE A 266 11.01 -10.46 -15.31
CA PHE A 266 11.12 -11.74 -16.02
C PHE A 266 11.95 -11.56 -17.28
N GLU A 267 12.60 -12.64 -17.73
CA GLU A 267 13.27 -12.69 -19.00
C GLU A 267 12.32 -12.40 -20.16
N ASP A 268 12.88 -11.95 -21.27
CA ASP A 268 12.12 -11.73 -22.49
C ASP A 268 11.64 -13.08 -23.07
N PRO A 269 10.33 -13.26 -23.29
CA PRO A 269 9.81 -14.49 -23.91
C PRO A 269 10.37 -14.76 -25.31
N ALA A 270 10.76 -13.71 -26.04
CA ALA A 270 11.34 -13.83 -27.38
C ALA A 270 12.86 -14.05 -27.33
N ASN A 271 13.56 -13.66 -26.24
CA ASN A 271 15.00 -13.78 -26.07
C ASN A 271 15.33 -14.31 -24.67
N PRO A 272 15.23 -15.61 -24.42
CA PRO A 272 15.55 -16.20 -23.12
C PRO A 272 16.97 -15.84 -22.64
N GLY A 273 17.11 -15.52 -21.35
CA GLY A 273 18.35 -15.06 -20.72
C GLY A 273 18.55 -13.54 -20.74
N VAL A 274 17.68 -12.76 -21.42
CA VAL A 274 17.77 -11.31 -21.46
C VAL A 274 16.76 -10.66 -20.51
N LEU A 275 17.27 -9.81 -19.59
CA LEU A 275 16.48 -8.96 -18.72
C LEU A 275 16.59 -7.50 -19.17
N TYR A 276 15.45 -6.84 -19.27
CA TYR A 276 15.39 -5.42 -19.62
C TYR A 276 15.05 -4.57 -18.37
N THR A 277 15.56 -3.36 -18.31
CA THR A 277 15.22 -2.38 -17.25
C THR A 277 14.19 -1.35 -17.74
N ARG A 278 13.88 -1.34 -19.06
CA ARG A 278 12.92 -0.44 -19.67
C ARG A 278 11.91 -1.20 -20.53
N ILE A 279 10.65 -0.80 -20.42
CA ILE A 279 9.57 -1.41 -21.24
C ILE A 279 9.77 -1.15 -22.72
N ALA A 280 10.22 0.07 -23.10
CA ALA A 280 10.45 0.40 -24.50
C ALA A 280 11.46 -0.55 -25.17
N ASP A 281 12.51 -0.93 -24.44
CA ASP A 281 13.55 -1.84 -24.97
C ASP A 281 13.01 -3.28 -25.10
N LYS A 282 12.21 -3.74 -24.13
CA LYS A 282 11.58 -5.06 -24.16
C LYS A 282 10.54 -5.18 -25.30
N LEU A 283 9.80 -4.10 -25.57
CA LEU A 283 8.83 -4.05 -26.66
C LEU A 283 9.46 -3.98 -28.06
N ALA A 284 10.75 -3.71 -28.16
CA ALA A 284 11.47 -3.85 -29.43
C ALA A 284 11.60 -5.31 -29.92
N THR A 285 11.48 -6.27 -29.00
CA THR A 285 11.68 -7.71 -29.25
C THR A 285 10.42 -8.52 -29.07
N THR A 286 9.42 -8.03 -28.33
CA THR A 286 8.18 -8.76 -28.02
C THR A 286 6.95 -7.85 -28.13
N THR A 287 5.74 -8.43 -28.16
CA THR A 287 4.50 -7.67 -28.23
C THR A 287 3.92 -7.41 -26.85
N ILE A 288 3.13 -6.34 -26.73
CA ILE A 288 2.48 -5.96 -25.47
C ILE A 288 1.47 -7.03 -25.01
N GLU A 289 0.83 -7.72 -25.94
CA GLU A 289 -0.11 -8.82 -25.66
C GLU A 289 0.59 -9.99 -25.00
N LEU A 290 1.76 -10.40 -25.55
CA LEU A 290 2.58 -11.47 -24.96
C LEU A 290 3.06 -11.09 -23.55
N LEU A 291 3.47 -9.83 -23.33
CA LEU A 291 3.86 -9.38 -22.00
C LEU A 291 2.69 -9.41 -21.00
N ARG A 292 1.49 -9.01 -21.42
CA ARG A 292 0.28 -9.09 -20.57
C ARG A 292 -0.09 -10.53 -20.23
N GLU A 293 0.04 -11.45 -21.20
CA GLU A 293 -0.17 -12.88 -20.94
C GLU A 293 0.89 -13.45 -20.01
N GLN A 294 2.16 -13.11 -20.20
CA GLN A 294 3.24 -13.49 -19.30
C GLN A 294 2.92 -13.05 -17.86
N ILE A 295 2.58 -11.77 -17.65
CA ILE A 295 2.24 -11.23 -16.33
C ILE A 295 1.10 -12.03 -15.69
N LYS A 296 0.04 -12.26 -16.45
CA LYS A 296 -1.13 -12.99 -15.96
C LYS A 296 -0.81 -14.43 -15.57
N SER A 297 0.00 -15.13 -16.35
CA SER A 297 0.39 -16.52 -16.10
C SER A 297 1.43 -16.65 -14.99
N THR A 298 2.33 -15.67 -14.82
CA THR A 298 3.40 -15.70 -13.82
C THR A 298 3.05 -15.02 -12.50
N THR A 299 1.88 -14.40 -12.39
CA THR A 299 1.44 -13.77 -11.13
C THR A 299 0.48 -14.70 -10.39
N PRO A 300 0.94 -15.38 -9.32
CA PRO A 300 0.08 -16.23 -8.51
C PRO A 300 -0.83 -15.39 -7.62
N TYR A 301 -1.96 -15.99 -7.24
CA TYR A 301 -2.86 -15.43 -6.25
C TYR A 301 -2.61 -16.03 -4.88
N ILE A 302 -2.58 -15.20 -3.85
CA ILE A 302 -2.71 -15.64 -2.47
C ILE A 302 -4.18 -15.52 -2.09
N THR A 303 -4.73 -16.58 -1.53
CA THR A 303 -6.07 -16.59 -0.95
C THR A 303 -5.96 -16.95 0.52
N GLN A 304 -6.49 -16.11 1.38
CA GLN A 304 -6.55 -16.30 2.82
C GLN A 304 -7.99 -16.22 3.29
N ALA A 305 -8.41 -17.18 4.10
CA ALA A 305 -9.67 -17.15 4.82
C ALA A 305 -9.39 -17.35 6.31
N GLN A 306 -9.98 -16.51 7.15
CA GLN A 306 -9.85 -16.60 8.59
C GLN A 306 -11.22 -16.41 9.23
N LEU A 307 -11.50 -17.25 10.22
CA LEU A 307 -12.67 -17.11 11.11
C LEU A 307 -12.16 -17.17 12.54
N GLY A 308 -12.70 -16.33 13.40
CA GLY A 308 -12.39 -16.29 14.82
C GLY A 308 -13.65 -16.06 15.64
N ILE A 309 -13.70 -16.69 16.80
CA ILE A 309 -14.69 -16.44 17.83
C ILE A 309 -13.98 -16.24 19.16
N THR A 310 -14.44 -15.27 19.92
CA THR A 310 -13.99 -15.02 21.28
C THR A 310 -15.22 -14.78 22.14
N LYS A 311 -15.37 -15.59 23.21
CA LYS A 311 -16.50 -15.52 24.12
C LYS A 311 -16.05 -15.30 25.55
N PRO A 312 -16.45 -14.21 26.22
CA PRO A 312 -16.29 -14.09 27.67
C PRO A 312 -17.25 -15.07 28.36
N ILE A 313 -16.70 -15.87 29.29
CA ILE A 313 -17.49 -16.80 30.12
C ILE A 313 -17.96 -16.09 31.38
N ASP A 314 -17.06 -15.33 31.98
CA ASP A 314 -17.32 -14.48 33.14
C ASP A 314 -16.37 -13.27 33.16
N LYS A 315 -16.24 -12.59 34.29
CA LYS A 315 -15.35 -11.39 34.44
C LYS A 315 -13.85 -11.75 34.39
N THR A 316 -13.50 -13.02 34.53
CA THR A 316 -12.14 -13.52 34.68
C THR A 316 -11.72 -14.39 33.50
N TRP A 317 -12.66 -15.15 32.95
CA TRP A 317 -12.40 -16.14 31.91
C TRP A 317 -12.97 -15.75 30.54
N GLN A 318 -12.13 -15.91 29.53
CA GLN A 318 -12.49 -15.71 28.15
C GLN A 318 -11.94 -16.89 27.34
N VAL A 319 -12.75 -17.45 26.43
CA VAL A 319 -12.36 -18.54 25.54
C VAL A 319 -12.41 -18.05 24.11
N GLY A 320 -11.38 -18.39 23.33
CA GLY A 320 -11.31 -18.06 21.93
C GLY A 320 -10.86 -19.23 21.06
N ALA A 321 -11.36 -19.25 19.84
CA ALA A 321 -10.93 -20.18 18.81
C ALA A 321 -10.77 -19.44 17.48
N SER A 322 -9.76 -19.79 16.70
CA SER A 322 -9.58 -19.27 15.35
C SER A 322 -9.14 -20.37 14.38
N ALA A 323 -9.59 -20.25 13.14
CA ALA A 323 -9.16 -21.10 12.04
C ALA A 323 -8.70 -20.21 10.89
N GLN A 324 -7.58 -20.55 10.28
CA GLN A 324 -7.02 -19.84 9.14
C GLN A 324 -6.66 -20.83 8.04
N LEU A 325 -7.02 -20.50 6.82
CA LEU A 325 -6.61 -21.20 5.62
C LEU A 325 -5.88 -20.23 4.70
N THR A 326 -4.67 -20.58 4.30
CA THR A 326 -3.90 -19.82 3.31
C THR A 326 -3.55 -20.73 2.14
N ARG A 327 -3.77 -20.26 0.92
CA ARG A 327 -3.42 -20.95 -0.31
C ARG A 327 -2.68 -20.00 -1.24
N THR A 328 -1.51 -20.41 -1.69
CA THR A 328 -0.77 -19.73 -2.76
C THR A 328 -1.02 -20.47 -4.07
N GLY A 329 -1.36 -19.73 -5.13
CA GLY A 329 -1.53 -20.26 -6.47
C GLY A 329 -0.20 -20.77 -7.05
N ALA A 330 -0.25 -21.75 -7.95
CA ALA A 330 0.92 -22.21 -8.67
C ALA A 330 1.34 -21.20 -9.73
N ILE A 331 2.63 -21.20 -10.05
CA ILE A 331 3.18 -20.57 -11.26
C ILE A 331 3.58 -21.71 -12.20
N PRO A 332 2.98 -21.81 -13.39
CA PRO A 332 3.44 -22.79 -14.38
C PRO A 332 4.86 -22.42 -14.83
N PRO A 333 5.70 -23.40 -15.18
CA PRO A 333 6.99 -23.11 -15.78
C PRO A 333 6.78 -22.47 -17.16
N VAL A 334 7.37 -21.30 -17.35
CA VAL A 334 7.39 -20.56 -18.63
C VAL A 334 8.84 -20.13 -18.88
N PRO A 335 9.23 -19.84 -20.14
CA PRO A 335 10.58 -19.39 -20.44
C PRO A 335 11.03 -18.25 -19.50
N GLY A 336 12.17 -18.42 -18.85
CA GLY A 336 12.71 -17.46 -17.88
C GLY A 336 12.08 -17.44 -16.49
N VAL A 337 11.11 -18.32 -16.20
CA VAL A 337 10.47 -18.42 -14.90
C VAL A 337 10.40 -19.87 -14.42
N VAL A 338 11.00 -20.14 -13.28
CA VAL A 338 10.87 -21.44 -12.63
C VAL A 338 9.48 -21.54 -11.99
N GLY A 339 8.71 -22.52 -12.42
CA GLY A 339 7.38 -22.78 -11.85
C GLY A 339 7.46 -23.32 -10.41
N PHE A 340 6.41 -23.14 -9.65
CA PHE A 340 6.23 -23.79 -8.34
C PHE A 340 4.78 -24.30 -8.15
N GLU A 341 4.64 -25.32 -7.35
CA GLU A 341 3.34 -25.90 -7.03
C GLU A 341 2.61 -25.13 -5.93
N THR A 342 1.31 -25.37 -5.82
CA THR A 342 0.45 -24.77 -4.80
C THR A 342 0.85 -25.19 -3.38
N GLY A 343 1.11 -24.22 -2.50
CA GLY A 343 1.19 -24.45 -1.05
C GLY A 343 -0.19 -24.31 -0.39
N ARG A 344 -0.51 -25.21 0.57
CA ARG A 344 -1.76 -25.21 1.36
C ARG A 344 -1.49 -25.34 2.86
N PRO A 345 -0.88 -24.37 3.52
CA PRO A 345 -0.85 -24.42 4.98
C PRO A 345 -2.24 -24.07 5.53
N ALA A 346 -2.72 -24.91 6.44
CA ALA A 346 -3.90 -24.62 7.25
C ALA A 346 -3.48 -24.60 8.71
N THR A 347 -3.87 -23.59 9.46
CA THR A 347 -3.62 -23.46 10.89
C THR A 347 -4.90 -23.17 11.63
N GLY A 348 -5.07 -23.83 12.78
CA GLY A 348 -6.15 -23.56 13.72
C GLY A 348 -5.57 -23.37 15.11
N ASN A 349 -6.03 -22.37 15.85
CA ASN A 349 -5.61 -22.09 17.21
C ASN A 349 -6.82 -22.01 18.12
N ILE A 350 -6.70 -22.60 19.31
CA ILE A 350 -7.64 -22.48 20.41
C ILE A 350 -6.87 -21.93 21.59
N TYR A 351 -7.39 -20.88 22.22
CA TYR A 351 -6.79 -20.26 23.40
C TYR A 351 -7.87 -19.89 24.41
N SER A 352 -7.48 -19.89 25.65
CA SER A 352 -8.36 -19.59 26.79
C SER A 352 -7.75 -18.52 27.69
#